data_c23498982bc10ce5ceb2668c8e51e5b9
#
_entry.id   c23498982bc10ce5ceb2668c8e51e5b9
#
_cell.length_a   1.000
_cell.length_b   1.000
_cell.length_c   1.000
_cell.angle_alpha   90.00
_cell.angle_beta   90.00
_cell.angle_gamma   90.00
#
_symmetry.space_group_name_H-M   'P 1'
#
loop_
_entity.id
_entity.type
_entity.pdbx_description
1 polymer ?
#
loop_
_entity_poly.entity_id
_entity_poly.type
_entity_poly.pdbx_seq_one_letter_code
_entity_poly.pdbx_strand_id
1 'polypeptide(L)'
;MTYPNTQLFIAGTWQDAADGKTIAVHNPSTGKEIGRVAHAGKADLDRALEAAQKGFEAWRDLPAIERAKAMRRAAALMRERADSIARILTQEQGKPLAEAKIEAMAAADIIEWFADEGLRIYGRIVPSRGNLNVRQLVLKDPVGPVAAFTPWNFPINQVVRKMAAALGAGCSILVKAPEETPASPAELIRAFADAGVPAGTVGLVYGDPAEISGYLIPHPIIRKVTFTGSTAVGKQLAALAGKHMKRVTMELGGHAPVIVAEDADVELAVKAAGGAKFRNAGQVCISPTRFLVHESIRKDFVAALTRHAQSLKVGDGLAEGTQMGPLANPRRVSAMADLMQDAVKNGAQVTAGGERIGGEGNYFQPTVLDNVPLSARIFNEEPFGPVAAVRGFEKIEDAIAEANRLPYGLAGYAFTSSLKYAHLLSQRVEVGMLWINQPATPSAELPFGGLKDSGYGSEGGPEAIEAHLNTRSVSITNV
;
A
#
# COMPACT_ATOMS: atom_id res chain seq x y z
N MET A 1 6.56 -4.35 26.46
CA MET A 1 7.03 -5.47 25.59
C MET A 1 8.29 -4.96 24.90
N THR A 2 9.38 -5.70 24.95
CA THR A 2 10.63 -5.34 24.26
C THR A 2 10.45 -5.58 22.76
N TYR A 3 10.97 -4.69 21.92
CA TYR A 3 10.94 -4.85 20.46
C TYR A 3 11.84 -6.04 20.05
N PRO A 4 11.39 -6.95 19.17
CA PRO A 4 12.14 -8.14 18.79
C PRO A 4 13.21 -7.83 17.73
N ASN A 5 14.32 -8.58 17.75
CA ASN A 5 15.16 -8.70 16.56
C ASN A 5 14.42 -9.54 15.50
N THR A 6 14.58 -9.19 14.24
CA THR A 6 13.84 -9.82 13.15
C THR A 6 14.76 -10.66 12.28
N GLN A 7 14.37 -11.91 12.04
CA GLN A 7 15.09 -12.87 11.21
C GLN A 7 14.49 -12.98 9.81
N LEU A 8 15.20 -13.62 8.89
CA LEU A 8 14.66 -14.11 7.61
C LEU A 8 13.74 -15.30 7.86
N PHE A 9 12.73 -15.49 7.00
CA PHE A 9 11.91 -16.69 6.99
C PHE A 9 12.08 -17.42 5.66
N ILE A 10 12.83 -18.53 5.68
CA ILE A 10 13.19 -19.29 4.48
C ILE A 10 12.91 -20.77 4.74
N ALA A 11 12.25 -21.43 3.80
CA ALA A 11 11.92 -22.87 3.87
C ALA A 11 11.18 -23.27 5.16
N GLY A 12 10.29 -22.40 5.67
CA GLY A 12 9.51 -22.68 6.88
C GLY A 12 10.26 -22.43 8.19
N THR A 13 11.45 -21.83 8.15
CA THR A 13 12.32 -21.64 9.34
C THR A 13 12.74 -20.19 9.50
N TRP A 14 12.67 -19.67 10.71
CA TRP A 14 13.28 -18.40 11.09
C TRP A 14 14.79 -18.58 11.25
N GLN A 15 15.58 -17.74 10.61
CA GLN A 15 17.04 -17.85 10.59
C GLN A 15 17.73 -16.52 10.39
N ASP A 16 18.94 -16.39 10.89
CA ASP A 16 19.80 -15.26 10.63
C ASP A 16 20.33 -15.30 9.18
N ALA A 17 20.84 -14.18 8.69
CA ALA A 17 21.52 -14.14 7.41
C ALA A 17 22.77 -15.05 7.43
N ALA A 18 23.07 -15.70 6.31
CA ALA A 18 24.20 -16.65 6.21
C ALA A 18 25.55 -16.06 6.59
N ASP A 19 25.74 -14.77 6.40
CA ASP A 19 26.96 -14.03 6.75
C ASP A 19 26.85 -13.27 8.10
N GLY A 20 25.72 -13.42 8.81
CA GLY A 20 25.47 -12.79 10.11
C GLY A 20 25.22 -11.27 10.05
N LYS A 21 25.12 -10.67 8.86
CA LYS A 21 24.84 -9.23 8.72
C LYS A 21 23.47 -8.85 9.19
N THR A 22 23.37 -7.66 9.78
CA THR A 22 22.11 -7.08 10.26
C THR A 22 22.05 -5.59 9.97
N ILE A 23 20.82 -5.04 9.94
CA ILE A 23 20.51 -3.62 9.81
C ILE A 23 19.86 -3.16 11.12
N ALA A 24 20.23 -1.97 11.62
CA ALA A 24 19.61 -1.36 12.79
C ALA A 24 18.18 -0.88 12.47
N VAL A 25 17.25 -1.11 13.40
CA VAL A 25 15.89 -0.60 13.36
C VAL A 25 15.73 0.50 14.39
N HIS A 26 15.21 1.66 13.98
CA HIS A 26 15.10 2.82 14.84
C HIS A 26 13.63 3.17 15.12
N ASN A 27 13.34 3.58 16.34
CA ASN A 27 12.06 4.15 16.68
C ASN A 27 11.98 5.60 16.17
N PRO A 28 11.08 5.94 15.25
CA PRO A 28 10.99 7.30 14.69
C PRO A 28 10.55 8.36 15.71
N SER A 29 9.92 7.96 16.82
CA SER A 29 9.54 8.86 17.92
C SER A 29 10.74 9.37 18.73
N THR A 30 11.85 8.59 18.77
CA THR A 30 13.01 8.91 19.61
C THR A 30 14.32 8.96 18.84
N GLY A 31 14.36 8.41 17.61
CA GLY A 31 15.57 8.22 16.83
C GLY A 31 16.51 7.11 17.36
N LYS A 32 16.15 6.42 18.44
CA LYS A 32 16.98 5.39 19.07
C LYS A 32 16.85 4.04 18.38
N GLU A 33 17.94 3.28 18.34
CA GLU A 33 17.92 1.88 17.92
C GLU A 33 17.09 1.07 18.91
N ILE A 34 16.14 0.28 18.39
CA ILE A 34 15.23 -0.56 19.18
C ILE A 34 15.43 -2.05 18.93
N GLY A 35 16.11 -2.41 17.87
CA GLY A 35 16.38 -3.78 17.47
C GLY A 35 17.13 -3.84 16.15
N ARG A 36 17.31 -5.04 15.65
CA ARG A 36 18.02 -5.30 14.39
C ARG A 36 17.24 -6.28 13.52
N VAL A 37 17.45 -6.19 12.20
CA VAL A 37 16.89 -7.14 11.23
C VAL A 37 18.01 -7.81 10.44
N ALA A 38 17.88 -9.09 10.15
CA ALA A 38 18.83 -9.86 9.35
C ALA A 38 18.91 -9.30 7.91
N HIS A 39 20.12 -9.21 7.35
CA HIS A 39 20.37 -8.69 6.01
C HIS A 39 20.76 -9.84 5.07
N ALA A 40 19.81 -10.27 4.24
CA ALA A 40 20.00 -11.38 3.30
C ALA A 40 21.09 -11.09 2.27
N GLY A 41 22.01 -12.05 2.11
CA GLY A 41 22.96 -12.09 1.01
C GLY A 41 22.53 -13.06 -0.09
N LYS A 42 23.35 -13.19 -1.13
CA LYS A 42 23.05 -14.05 -2.29
C LYS A 42 22.71 -15.49 -1.90
N ALA A 43 23.47 -16.07 -0.95
CA ALA A 43 23.22 -17.45 -0.49
C ALA A 43 21.85 -17.64 0.16
N ASP A 44 21.35 -16.60 0.85
CA ASP A 44 20.00 -16.60 1.42
C ASP A 44 18.94 -16.53 0.34
N LEU A 45 19.17 -15.70 -0.68
CA LEU A 45 18.26 -15.54 -1.82
C LEU A 45 18.17 -16.84 -2.66
N ASP A 46 19.29 -17.52 -2.87
CA ASP A 46 19.30 -18.83 -3.56
C ASP A 46 18.43 -19.85 -2.82
N ARG A 47 18.61 -19.98 -1.49
CA ARG A 47 17.78 -20.89 -0.67
C ARG A 47 16.30 -20.47 -0.66
N ALA A 48 16.01 -19.16 -0.61
CA ALA A 48 14.65 -18.65 -0.64
C ALA A 48 13.96 -18.93 -1.97
N LEU A 49 14.66 -18.82 -3.11
CA LEU A 49 14.16 -19.15 -4.44
C LEU A 49 13.85 -20.64 -4.59
N GLU A 50 14.76 -21.52 -4.16
CA GLU A 50 14.53 -22.97 -4.17
C GLU A 50 13.34 -23.36 -3.28
N ALA A 51 13.25 -22.76 -2.09
CA ALA A 51 12.13 -22.97 -1.19
C ALA A 51 10.81 -22.50 -1.82
N ALA A 52 10.79 -21.33 -2.45
CA ALA A 52 9.59 -20.81 -3.11
C ALA A 52 9.09 -21.71 -4.25
N GLN A 53 9.99 -22.34 -5.01
CA GLN A 53 9.61 -23.31 -6.04
C GLN A 53 8.96 -24.56 -5.42
N LYS A 54 9.58 -25.15 -4.39
CA LYS A 54 9.04 -26.33 -3.69
C LYS A 54 7.72 -26.01 -2.98
N GLY A 55 7.66 -24.85 -2.33
CA GLY A 55 6.44 -24.38 -1.67
C GLY A 55 5.29 -24.11 -2.65
N PHE A 56 5.60 -23.63 -3.86
CA PHE A 56 4.61 -23.47 -4.93
C PHE A 56 4.02 -24.83 -5.34
N GLU A 57 4.84 -25.85 -5.57
CA GLU A 57 4.37 -27.18 -5.93
C GLU A 57 3.48 -27.77 -4.85
N ALA A 58 3.92 -27.70 -3.59
CA ALA A 58 3.14 -28.20 -2.46
C ALA A 58 1.81 -27.48 -2.27
N TRP A 59 1.80 -26.12 -2.43
CA TRP A 59 0.60 -25.30 -2.22
C TRP A 59 -0.39 -25.42 -3.38
N ARG A 60 0.08 -25.42 -4.61
CA ARG A 60 -0.73 -25.58 -5.84
C ARG A 60 -1.50 -26.90 -5.82
N ASP A 61 -0.85 -27.99 -5.37
CA ASP A 61 -1.42 -29.33 -5.38
C ASP A 61 -2.43 -29.59 -4.25
N LEU A 62 -2.57 -28.64 -3.29
CA LEU A 62 -3.64 -28.69 -2.30
C LEU A 62 -4.99 -28.29 -2.93
N PRO A 63 -6.09 -28.96 -2.55
CA PRO A 63 -7.44 -28.50 -2.89
C PRO A 63 -7.65 -27.05 -2.45
N ALA A 64 -8.37 -26.25 -3.24
CA ALA A 64 -8.63 -24.84 -2.93
C ALA A 64 -9.24 -24.65 -1.53
N ILE A 65 -10.13 -25.56 -1.09
CA ILE A 65 -10.74 -25.50 0.24
C ILE A 65 -9.70 -25.66 1.37
N GLU A 66 -8.69 -26.49 1.20
CA GLU A 66 -7.64 -26.66 2.22
C GLU A 66 -6.73 -25.42 2.28
N ARG A 67 -6.43 -24.79 1.13
CA ARG A 67 -5.75 -23.49 1.10
C ARG A 67 -6.57 -22.44 1.84
N ALA A 68 -7.87 -22.34 1.54
CA ALA A 68 -8.77 -21.38 2.21
C ALA A 68 -8.85 -21.61 3.72
N LYS A 69 -8.91 -22.87 4.19
CA LYS A 69 -8.88 -23.19 5.63
C LYS A 69 -7.60 -22.71 6.31
N ALA A 70 -6.44 -22.92 5.69
CA ALA A 70 -5.15 -22.45 6.22
C ALA A 70 -5.11 -20.91 6.28
N MET A 71 -5.56 -20.22 5.23
CA MET A 71 -5.65 -18.76 5.21
C MET A 71 -6.59 -18.22 6.30
N ARG A 72 -7.76 -18.80 6.50
CA ARG A 72 -8.69 -18.38 7.56
C ARG A 72 -8.11 -18.61 8.96
N ARG A 73 -7.33 -19.69 9.19
CA ARG A 73 -6.59 -19.85 10.46
C ARG A 73 -5.58 -18.75 10.67
N ALA A 74 -4.84 -18.34 9.62
CA ALA A 74 -3.91 -17.22 9.70
C ALA A 74 -4.63 -15.90 10.03
N ALA A 75 -5.80 -15.65 9.44
CA ALA A 75 -6.63 -14.48 9.75
C ALA A 75 -7.08 -14.47 11.23
N ALA A 76 -7.50 -15.63 11.76
CA ALA A 76 -7.86 -15.75 13.17
C ALA A 76 -6.68 -15.43 14.10
N LEU A 77 -5.47 -15.91 13.78
CA LEU A 77 -4.25 -15.63 14.53
C LEU A 77 -3.87 -14.12 14.45
N MET A 78 -4.08 -13.48 13.31
CA MET A 78 -3.88 -12.04 13.19
C MET A 78 -4.80 -11.24 14.11
N ARG A 79 -6.09 -11.61 14.21
CA ARG A 79 -7.03 -10.97 15.15
C ARG A 79 -6.65 -11.21 16.60
N GLU A 80 -6.30 -12.44 16.95
CA GLU A 80 -5.86 -12.81 18.30
C GLU A 80 -4.64 -11.99 18.74
N ARG A 81 -3.69 -11.78 17.84
CA ARG A 81 -2.41 -11.11 18.10
C ARG A 81 -2.42 -9.61 17.80
N ALA A 82 -3.57 -9.04 17.41
CA ALA A 82 -3.66 -7.67 16.90
C ALA A 82 -3.07 -6.61 17.85
N ASP A 83 -3.29 -6.74 19.16
CA ASP A 83 -2.78 -5.79 20.16
C ASP A 83 -1.26 -5.82 20.30
N SER A 84 -0.66 -7.00 20.26
CA SER A 84 0.81 -7.16 20.31
C SER A 84 1.46 -6.67 19.02
N ILE A 85 0.89 -7.00 17.86
CA ILE A 85 1.35 -6.58 16.55
C ILE A 85 1.25 -5.06 16.41
N ALA A 86 0.15 -4.45 16.86
CA ALA A 86 -0.02 -3.01 16.83
C ALA A 86 1.04 -2.26 17.63
N ARG A 87 1.44 -2.76 18.80
CA ARG A 87 2.51 -2.17 19.60
C ARG A 87 3.86 -2.22 18.88
N ILE A 88 4.20 -3.37 18.26
CA ILE A 88 5.42 -3.52 17.46
C ILE A 88 5.40 -2.52 16.30
N LEU A 89 4.30 -2.48 15.56
CA LEU A 89 4.12 -1.58 14.42
C LEU A 89 4.28 -0.11 14.82
N THR A 90 3.67 0.31 15.94
CA THR A 90 3.84 1.69 16.45
C THR A 90 5.28 2.00 16.80
N GLN A 91 6.01 1.06 17.40
CA GLN A 91 7.42 1.27 17.79
C GLN A 91 8.35 1.46 16.57
N GLU A 92 8.16 0.70 15.50
CA GLU A 92 9.05 0.75 14.34
C GLU A 92 8.63 1.78 13.28
N GLN A 93 7.32 2.08 13.15
CA GLN A 93 6.81 2.97 12.10
C GLN A 93 6.38 4.35 12.64
N GLY A 94 5.96 4.43 13.89
CA GLY A 94 5.61 5.69 14.57
C GLY A 94 4.12 6.05 14.55
N LYS A 95 3.26 5.41 13.75
CA LYS A 95 1.81 5.71 13.75
C LYS A 95 1.17 5.46 15.10
N PRO A 96 0.09 6.19 15.46
CA PRO A 96 -0.65 5.96 16.71
C PRO A 96 -1.12 4.52 16.85
N LEU A 97 -1.11 4.00 18.08
CA LEU A 97 -1.49 2.63 18.42
C LEU A 97 -2.87 2.24 17.88
N ALA A 98 -3.83 3.15 17.88
CA ALA A 98 -5.17 2.93 17.34
C ALA A 98 -5.13 2.67 15.82
N GLU A 99 -4.32 3.44 15.06
CA GLU A 99 -4.14 3.23 13.62
C GLU A 99 -3.40 1.92 13.33
N ALA A 100 -2.39 1.58 14.12
CA ALA A 100 -1.66 0.33 14.01
C ALA A 100 -2.56 -0.89 14.25
N LYS A 101 -3.48 -0.81 15.22
CA LYS A 101 -4.47 -1.86 15.49
C LYS A 101 -5.45 -2.02 14.34
N ILE A 102 -5.92 -0.93 13.75
CA ILE A 102 -6.77 -0.95 12.54
C ILE A 102 -6.05 -1.66 11.39
N GLU A 103 -4.76 -1.39 11.19
CA GLU A 103 -3.97 -2.04 10.14
C GLU A 103 -3.86 -3.55 10.36
N ALA A 104 -3.58 -3.99 11.60
CA ALA A 104 -3.49 -5.41 11.94
C ALA A 104 -4.83 -6.15 11.76
N MET A 105 -5.94 -5.51 12.13
CA MET A 105 -7.30 -6.08 11.95
C MET A 105 -7.69 -6.16 10.47
N ALA A 106 -7.42 -5.10 9.71
CA ALA A 106 -7.71 -5.06 8.26
C ALA A 106 -6.94 -6.15 7.50
N ALA A 107 -5.75 -6.54 7.97
CA ALA A 107 -5.01 -7.64 7.38
C ALA A 107 -5.77 -8.97 7.47
N ALA A 108 -6.44 -9.23 8.59
CA ALA A 108 -7.26 -10.43 8.74
C ALA A 108 -8.45 -10.45 7.78
N ASP A 109 -9.11 -9.30 7.58
CA ASP A 109 -10.24 -9.17 6.65
C ASP A 109 -9.80 -9.40 5.20
N ILE A 110 -8.62 -8.88 4.82
CA ILE A 110 -8.02 -9.10 3.50
C ILE A 110 -7.70 -10.59 3.27
N ILE A 111 -7.14 -11.27 4.28
CA ILE A 111 -6.84 -12.70 4.18
C ILE A 111 -8.12 -13.51 3.97
N GLU A 112 -9.17 -13.23 4.74
CA GLU A 112 -10.47 -13.94 4.62
C GLU A 112 -11.11 -13.73 3.25
N TRP A 113 -11.13 -12.47 2.77
CA TRP A 113 -11.64 -12.17 1.44
C TRP A 113 -10.96 -13.02 0.37
N PHE A 114 -9.63 -13.03 0.33
CA PHE A 114 -8.90 -13.80 -0.68
C PHE A 114 -8.93 -15.31 -0.45
N ALA A 115 -9.14 -15.79 0.77
CA ALA A 115 -9.41 -17.18 1.03
C ALA A 115 -10.73 -17.64 0.38
N ASP A 116 -11.76 -16.78 0.43
CA ASP A 116 -13.06 -17.04 -0.18
C ASP A 116 -13.03 -16.86 -1.70
N GLU A 117 -12.33 -15.82 -2.18
CA GLU A 117 -12.18 -15.56 -3.61
C GLU A 117 -11.38 -16.66 -4.31
N GLY A 118 -10.39 -17.26 -3.63
CA GLY A 118 -9.65 -18.42 -4.12
C GLY A 118 -10.53 -19.64 -4.43
N LEU A 119 -11.72 -19.74 -3.82
CA LEU A 119 -12.70 -20.79 -4.11
C LEU A 119 -13.53 -20.51 -5.38
N ARG A 120 -13.50 -19.29 -5.91
CA ARG A 120 -14.28 -18.85 -7.08
C ARG A 120 -13.46 -18.80 -8.38
N ILE A 121 -12.26 -19.38 -8.38
CA ILE A 121 -11.42 -19.46 -9.57
C ILE A 121 -11.98 -20.53 -10.51
N TYR A 122 -12.93 -20.12 -11.34
CA TYR A 122 -13.59 -21.03 -12.27
C TYR A 122 -13.00 -20.95 -13.67
N GLY A 123 -12.93 -22.12 -14.34
CA GLY A 123 -12.76 -22.22 -15.77
C GLY A 123 -14.11 -22.13 -16.50
N ARG A 124 -14.11 -22.43 -17.79
CA ARG A 124 -15.33 -22.53 -18.60
C ARG A 124 -15.20 -23.59 -19.68
N ILE A 125 -16.34 -24.13 -20.10
CA ILE A 125 -16.45 -25.01 -21.28
C ILE A 125 -16.94 -24.15 -22.44
N VAL A 126 -16.21 -24.22 -23.57
CA VAL A 126 -16.55 -23.49 -24.79
C VAL A 126 -17.05 -24.51 -25.85
N PRO A 127 -18.23 -24.32 -26.43
CA PRO A 127 -18.73 -25.22 -27.51
C PRO A 127 -17.76 -25.23 -28.69
N SER A 128 -17.51 -26.42 -29.21
CA SER A 128 -16.70 -26.56 -30.42
C SER A 128 -17.51 -26.08 -31.64
N ARG A 129 -16.91 -25.30 -32.55
CA ARG A 129 -17.55 -24.70 -33.69
C ARG A 129 -17.96 -25.73 -34.74
N GLY A 130 -17.19 -26.80 -34.93
CA GLY A 130 -17.34 -27.69 -36.06
C GLY A 130 -17.31 -29.19 -35.76
N ASN A 131 -17.04 -29.59 -34.51
CA ASN A 131 -16.97 -31.00 -34.16
C ASN A 131 -17.52 -31.24 -32.75
N LEU A 132 -18.68 -31.91 -32.68
CA LEU A 132 -19.36 -32.21 -31.41
C LEU A 132 -18.60 -33.21 -30.51
N ASN A 133 -17.64 -33.96 -31.08
CA ASN A 133 -16.77 -34.86 -30.29
C ASN A 133 -15.62 -34.15 -29.60
N VAL A 134 -15.42 -32.84 -29.84
CA VAL A 134 -14.36 -32.04 -29.23
C VAL A 134 -14.94 -31.26 -28.05
N ARG A 135 -14.34 -31.44 -26.89
CA ARG A 135 -14.57 -30.58 -25.69
C ARG A 135 -13.46 -29.57 -25.57
N GLN A 136 -13.82 -28.30 -25.52
CA GLN A 136 -12.88 -27.19 -25.32
C GLN A 136 -13.04 -26.62 -23.92
N LEU A 137 -11.95 -26.64 -23.15
CA LEU A 137 -11.89 -26.16 -21.78
C LEU A 137 -11.00 -24.91 -21.74
N VAL A 138 -11.41 -23.93 -20.95
CA VAL A 138 -10.55 -22.81 -20.53
C VAL A 138 -10.26 -23.00 -19.05
N LEU A 139 -9.01 -23.18 -18.72
CA LEU A 139 -8.55 -23.42 -17.34
C LEU A 139 -7.84 -22.19 -16.80
N LYS A 140 -7.88 -22.03 -15.47
CA LYS A 140 -7.15 -21.02 -14.71
C LYS A 140 -6.12 -21.74 -13.84
N ASP A 141 -4.84 -21.50 -14.10
CA ASP A 141 -3.73 -22.10 -13.37
C ASP A 141 -2.91 -20.99 -12.67
N PRO A 142 -2.36 -21.19 -11.46
CA PRO A 142 -1.50 -20.20 -10.81
C PRO A 142 -0.25 -19.94 -11.64
N VAL A 143 0.22 -18.68 -11.66
CA VAL A 143 1.38 -18.26 -12.48
C VAL A 143 2.69 -18.87 -12.00
N GLY A 144 2.82 -19.22 -10.72
CA GLY A 144 4.03 -19.73 -10.09
C GLY A 144 4.53 -18.86 -8.94
N PRO A 145 5.81 -18.98 -8.56
CA PRO A 145 6.39 -18.18 -7.49
C PRO A 145 6.38 -16.66 -7.80
N VAL A 146 5.98 -15.87 -6.81
CA VAL A 146 5.84 -14.41 -6.88
C VAL A 146 6.93 -13.74 -6.06
N ALA A 147 7.58 -12.70 -6.57
CA ALA A 147 8.42 -11.79 -5.79
C ALA A 147 7.63 -10.53 -5.47
N ALA A 148 7.53 -10.20 -4.17
CA ALA A 148 6.84 -9.02 -3.68
C ALA A 148 7.83 -8.06 -3.02
N PHE A 149 7.71 -6.76 -3.32
CA PHE A 149 8.53 -5.70 -2.74
C PHE A 149 7.60 -4.65 -2.13
N THR A 150 7.77 -4.33 -0.84
CA THR A 150 6.81 -3.52 -0.09
C THR A 150 7.47 -2.36 0.67
N PRO A 151 6.77 -1.21 0.82
CA PRO A 151 7.23 -0.05 1.56
C PRO A 151 6.88 -0.12 3.04
N TRP A 152 7.43 0.82 3.80
CA TRP A 152 7.38 0.93 5.26
C TRP A 152 6.12 1.61 5.83
N ASN A 153 5.30 2.26 5.02
CA ASN A 153 4.21 3.11 5.53
C ASN A 153 2.98 2.34 6.08
N PHE A 154 2.68 1.19 5.49
CA PHE A 154 1.69 0.22 5.96
C PHE A 154 2.26 -1.19 5.82
N PRO A 155 3.26 -1.55 6.64
CA PRO A 155 4.09 -2.73 6.40
C PRO A 155 3.31 -4.05 6.45
N ILE A 156 2.20 -4.11 7.19
CA ILE A 156 1.33 -5.30 7.22
C ILE A 156 0.41 -5.30 5.99
N ASN A 157 -0.29 -4.19 5.74
CA ASN A 157 -1.29 -4.13 4.66
C ASN A 157 -0.66 -4.23 3.27
N GLN A 158 0.53 -3.66 3.08
CA GLN A 158 1.24 -3.76 1.79
C GLN A 158 1.71 -5.18 1.49
N VAL A 159 2.09 -5.94 2.52
CA VAL A 159 2.46 -7.36 2.38
C VAL A 159 1.22 -8.22 2.17
N VAL A 160 0.20 -8.07 3.01
CA VAL A 160 -0.96 -8.98 3.00
C VAL A 160 -1.77 -8.88 1.72
N ARG A 161 -1.94 -7.68 1.11
CA ARG A 161 -2.65 -7.53 -0.17
C ARG A 161 -2.01 -8.36 -1.28
N LYS A 162 -0.69 -8.33 -1.37
CA LYS A 162 0.08 -9.12 -2.34
C LYS A 162 0.03 -10.61 -2.02
N MET A 163 0.26 -10.93 -0.74
CA MET A 163 0.41 -12.30 -0.28
C MET A 163 -0.91 -13.06 -0.32
N ALA A 164 -2.00 -12.47 0.17
CA ALA A 164 -3.30 -13.15 0.23
C ALA A 164 -3.86 -13.43 -1.18
N ALA A 165 -3.70 -12.50 -2.13
CA ALA A 165 -4.09 -12.70 -3.52
C ALA A 165 -3.25 -13.82 -4.19
N ALA A 166 -1.93 -13.84 -3.98
CA ALA A 166 -1.04 -14.88 -4.50
C ALA A 166 -1.39 -16.27 -3.93
N LEU A 167 -1.59 -16.36 -2.61
CA LEU A 167 -1.94 -17.62 -1.94
C LEU A 167 -3.34 -18.12 -2.33
N GLY A 168 -4.33 -17.24 -2.42
CA GLY A 168 -5.66 -17.57 -2.90
C GLY A 168 -5.63 -18.17 -4.31
N ALA A 169 -4.81 -17.61 -5.20
CA ALA A 169 -4.60 -18.13 -6.55
C ALA A 169 -3.84 -19.47 -6.58
N GLY A 170 -3.17 -19.88 -5.51
CA GLY A 170 -2.36 -21.09 -5.46
C GLY A 170 -0.86 -20.88 -5.79
N CYS A 171 -0.39 -19.62 -5.79
CA CYS A 171 1.02 -19.26 -5.94
C CYS A 171 1.78 -19.37 -4.61
N SER A 172 3.09 -19.52 -4.64
CA SER A 172 3.97 -19.16 -3.54
C SER A 172 4.41 -17.70 -3.64
N ILE A 173 4.91 -17.14 -2.56
CA ILE A 173 5.36 -15.75 -2.54
C ILE A 173 6.61 -15.56 -1.68
N LEU A 174 7.61 -14.89 -2.23
CA LEU A 174 8.80 -14.41 -1.54
C LEU A 174 8.68 -12.89 -1.37
N VAL A 175 8.57 -12.45 -0.12
CA VAL A 175 8.40 -11.05 0.24
C VAL A 175 9.75 -10.45 0.61
N LYS A 176 10.15 -9.40 -0.07
CA LYS A 176 11.16 -8.44 0.38
C LYS A 176 10.43 -7.31 1.11
N ALA A 177 10.38 -7.38 2.45
CA ALA A 177 9.75 -6.36 3.28
C ALA A 177 10.73 -5.20 3.61
N PRO A 178 10.23 -4.05 4.11
CA PRO A 178 11.07 -2.89 4.38
C PRO A 178 11.93 -3.08 5.65
N GLU A 179 13.15 -2.57 5.60
CA GLU A 179 14.13 -2.63 6.70
C GLU A 179 13.78 -1.66 7.83
N GLU A 180 13.08 -0.58 7.53
CA GLU A 180 12.63 0.41 8.54
C GLU A 180 11.54 -0.17 9.47
N THR A 181 10.72 -1.12 8.98
CA THR A 181 9.59 -1.66 9.72
C THR A 181 9.49 -3.19 9.54
N PRO A 182 10.49 -3.94 10.03
CA PRO A 182 10.60 -5.36 9.69
C PRO A 182 9.76 -6.30 10.55
N ALA A 183 9.51 -5.96 11.81
CA ALA A 183 8.93 -6.93 12.74
C ALA A 183 7.42 -7.12 12.55
N SER A 184 6.67 -6.08 12.16
CA SER A 184 5.24 -6.23 11.93
C SER A 184 4.90 -7.11 10.70
N PRO A 185 5.56 -7.03 9.54
CA PRO A 185 5.37 -8.02 8.49
C PRO A 185 5.88 -9.42 8.89
N ALA A 186 6.90 -9.52 9.73
CA ALA A 186 7.33 -10.83 10.25
C ALA A 186 6.25 -11.51 11.09
N GLU A 187 5.51 -10.76 11.90
CA GLU A 187 4.36 -11.30 12.66
C GLU A 187 3.22 -11.78 11.75
N LEU A 188 2.99 -11.10 10.62
CA LEU A 188 2.05 -11.58 9.59
C LEU A 188 2.52 -12.94 9.03
N ILE A 189 3.80 -13.07 8.64
CA ILE A 189 4.36 -14.33 8.14
C ILE A 189 4.28 -15.43 9.22
N ARG A 190 4.52 -15.09 10.49
CA ARG A 190 4.40 -16.02 11.62
C ARG A 190 2.98 -16.57 11.74
N ALA A 191 1.96 -15.74 11.56
CA ALA A 191 0.57 -16.18 11.57
C ALA A 191 0.28 -17.23 10.48
N PHE A 192 0.85 -17.08 9.28
CA PHE A 192 0.71 -18.08 8.22
C PHE A 192 1.51 -19.36 8.50
N ALA A 193 2.71 -19.26 9.05
CA ALA A 193 3.50 -20.41 9.46
C ALA A 193 2.78 -21.24 10.55
N ASP A 194 2.28 -20.57 11.59
CA ASP A 194 1.54 -21.19 12.68
C ASP A 194 0.18 -21.76 12.24
N ALA A 195 -0.41 -21.22 11.17
CA ALA A 195 -1.61 -21.75 10.53
C ALA A 195 -1.37 -23.03 9.72
N GLY A 196 -0.12 -23.48 9.61
CA GLY A 196 0.26 -24.73 8.93
C GLY A 196 0.35 -24.60 7.39
N VAL A 197 0.68 -23.42 6.90
CA VAL A 197 1.01 -23.23 5.47
C VAL A 197 2.32 -23.98 5.16
N PRO A 198 2.40 -24.79 4.08
CA PRO A 198 3.58 -25.59 3.77
C PRO A 198 4.86 -24.75 3.67
N ALA A 199 5.99 -25.33 4.11
CA ALA A 199 7.29 -24.69 4.03
C ALA A 199 7.62 -24.22 2.61
N GLY A 200 8.14 -22.99 2.47
CA GLY A 200 8.46 -22.37 1.18
C GLY A 200 7.29 -21.71 0.45
N THR A 201 6.03 -21.95 0.85
CA THR A 201 4.86 -21.26 0.26
C THR A 201 4.92 -19.76 0.53
N VAL A 202 5.35 -19.36 1.72
CA VAL A 202 5.68 -17.97 2.06
C VAL A 202 7.15 -17.86 2.45
N GLY A 203 7.82 -16.82 1.98
CA GLY A 203 9.18 -16.49 2.34
C GLY A 203 9.31 -15.01 2.66
N LEU A 204 10.25 -14.64 3.54
CA LEU A 204 10.50 -13.27 3.97
C LEU A 204 11.99 -12.98 4.01
N VAL A 205 12.40 -11.93 3.31
CA VAL A 205 13.79 -11.47 3.26
C VAL A 205 13.87 -9.97 3.43
N TYR A 206 14.99 -9.49 3.95
CA TYR A 206 15.36 -8.10 4.14
C TYR A 206 16.77 -7.88 3.59
N GLY A 207 17.12 -6.64 3.28
CA GLY A 207 18.43 -6.29 2.79
C GLY A 207 18.36 -5.22 1.69
N ASP A 208 19.46 -4.96 1.00
CA ASP A 208 19.53 -3.91 -0.01
C ASP A 208 18.46 -4.10 -1.09
N PRO A 209 17.53 -3.11 -1.27
CA PRO A 209 16.43 -3.24 -2.22
C PRO A 209 16.87 -3.42 -3.67
N ALA A 210 17.96 -2.74 -4.08
CA ALA A 210 18.44 -2.80 -5.46
C ALA A 210 19.14 -4.14 -5.74
N GLU A 211 19.95 -4.64 -4.82
CA GLU A 211 20.61 -5.94 -4.94
C GLU A 211 19.58 -7.08 -4.98
N ILE A 212 18.62 -7.08 -4.05
CA ILE A 212 17.61 -8.14 -3.97
C ILE A 212 16.68 -8.12 -5.20
N SER A 213 16.19 -6.95 -5.61
CA SER A 213 15.32 -6.86 -6.78
C SER A 213 16.05 -7.19 -8.07
N GLY A 214 17.29 -6.71 -8.21
CA GLY A 214 18.17 -7.03 -9.35
C GLY A 214 18.48 -8.53 -9.45
N TYR A 215 18.50 -9.25 -8.33
CA TYR A 215 18.73 -10.70 -8.29
C TYR A 215 17.45 -11.52 -8.51
N LEU A 216 16.36 -11.18 -7.82
CA LEU A 216 15.11 -11.96 -7.86
C LEU A 216 14.35 -11.82 -9.19
N ILE A 217 14.24 -10.59 -9.72
CA ILE A 217 13.40 -10.34 -10.90
C ILE A 217 13.86 -11.11 -12.13
N PRO A 218 15.16 -11.15 -12.49
CA PRO A 218 15.64 -11.93 -13.62
C PRO A 218 15.53 -13.44 -13.43
N HIS A 219 15.47 -13.91 -12.18
CA HIS A 219 15.60 -15.33 -11.88
C HIS A 219 14.45 -16.16 -12.51
N PRO A 220 14.72 -17.34 -13.14
CA PRO A 220 13.72 -18.12 -13.87
C PRO A 220 12.61 -18.70 -12.98
N ILE A 221 12.85 -18.92 -11.69
CA ILE A 221 11.85 -19.37 -10.72
C ILE A 221 10.75 -18.34 -10.55
N ILE A 222 11.08 -17.05 -10.48
CA ILE A 222 10.09 -15.98 -10.31
C ILE A 222 9.28 -15.82 -11.60
N ARG A 223 7.97 -15.86 -11.49
CA ARG A 223 7.00 -15.73 -12.58
C ARG A 223 6.27 -14.41 -12.61
N LYS A 224 6.09 -13.80 -11.44
CA LYS A 224 5.41 -12.51 -11.28
C LYS A 224 6.16 -11.65 -10.28
N VAL A 225 6.11 -10.34 -10.51
CA VAL A 225 6.59 -9.30 -9.62
C VAL A 225 5.40 -8.45 -9.17
N THR A 226 5.33 -8.14 -7.88
CA THR A 226 4.39 -7.16 -7.36
C THR A 226 5.16 -6.15 -6.50
N PHE A 227 4.97 -4.88 -6.77
CA PHE A 227 5.72 -3.80 -6.15
C PHE A 227 4.79 -2.67 -5.69
N THR A 228 5.01 -2.17 -4.48
CA THR A 228 4.47 -0.89 -4.02
C THR A 228 5.62 -0.01 -3.57
N GLY A 229 5.65 1.22 -4.05
CA GLY A 229 6.69 2.19 -3.70
C GLY A 229 6.68 3.43 -4.59
N SER A 230 7.82 4.13 -4.69
CA SER A 230 7.91 5.35 -5.50
C SER A 230 7.78 5.05 -7.00
N THR A 231 7.18 6.00 -7.73
CA THR A 231 6.99 5.90 -9.19
C THR A 231 8.32 5.70 -9.93
N ALA A 232 9.39 6.38 -9.52
CA ALA A 232 10.69 6.25 -10.16
C ALA A 232 11.26 4.82 -10.05
N VAL A 233 11.20 4.20 -8.87
CA VAL A 233 11.64 2.82 -8.66
C VAL A 233 10.71 1.85 -9.36
N GLY A 234 9.40 2.07 -9.33
CA GLY A 234 8.41 1.22 -10.01
C GLY A 234 8.67 1.12 -11.52
N LYS A 235 8.96 2.26 -12.17
CA LYS A 235 9.33 2.29 -13.60
C LYS A 235 10.59 1.46 -13.90
N GLN A 236 11.60 1.53 -13.03
CA GLN A 236 12.83 0.72 -13.17
C GLN A 236 12.55 -0.79 -13.03
N LEU A 237 11.78 -1.17 -12.00
CA LEU A 237 11.45 -2.57 -11.76
C LEU A 237 10.52 -3.14 -12.84
N ALA A 238 9.57 -2.33 -13.34
CA ALA A 238 8.71 -2.71 -14.46
C ALA A 238 9.51 -2.95 -15.75
N ALA A 239 10.48 -2.08 -16.05
CA ALA A 239 11.38 -2.25 -17.19
C ALA A 239 12.23 -3.53 -17.06
N LEU A 240 12.78 -3.78 -15.86
CA LEU A 240 13.55 -5.00 -15.59
C LEU A 240 12.66 -6.25 -15.71
N ALA A 241 11.46 -6.23 -15.16
CA ALA A 241 10.49 -7.32 -15.27
C ALA A 241 10.09 -7.59 -16.73
N GLY A 242 9.85 -6.53 -17.51
CA GLY A 242 9.54 -6.62 -18.94
C GLY A 242 10.66 -7.26 -19.74
N LYS A 243 11.92 -6.92 -19.46
CA LYS A 243 13.09 -7.55 -20.09
C LYS A 243 13.13 -9.08 -19.88
N HIS A 244 12.57 -9.57 -18.80
CA HIS A 244 12.53 -10.99 -18.43
C HIS A 244 11.13 -11.60 -18.54
N MET A 245 10.19 -10.94 -19.23
CA MET A 245 8.81 -11.40 -19.47
C MET A 245 8.06 -11.80 -18.20
N LYS A 246 8.34 -11.10 -17.08
CA LYS A 246 7.60 -11.30 -15.84
C LYS A 246 6.28 -10.53 -15.87
N ARG A 247 5.22 -11.12 -15.36
CA ARG A 247 3.99 -10.37 -15.05
C ARG A 247 4.26 -9.40 -13.92
N VAL A 248 3.60 -8.26 -13.94
CA VAL A 248 3.77 -7.23 -12.92
C VAL A 248 2.44 -6.68 -12.43
N THR A 249 2.41 -6.29 -11.15
CA THR A 249 1.44 -5.35 -10.56
C THR A 249 2.26 -4.25 -9.93
N MET A 250 1.95 -3.00 -10.26
CA MET A 250 2.69 -1.82 -9.82
C MET A 250 1.75 -0.85 -9.13
N GLU A 251 1.92 -0.67 -7.81
CA GLU A 251 1.23 0.31 -6.98
C GLU A 251 2.22 1.41 -6.61
N LEU A 252 2.08 2.57 -7.25
CA LEU A 252 3.10 3.61 -7.22
C LEU A 252 2.60 4.87 -6.50
N GLY A 253 3.38 5.96 -6.59
CA GLY A 253 3.04 7.21 -5.97
C GLY A 253 1.71 7.79 -6.45
N GLY A 254 1.12 8.64 -5.62
CA GLY A 254 -0.09 9.38 -5.92
C GLY A 254 0.00 10.83 -5.46
N HIS A 255 -0.82 11.69 -6.02
CA HIS A 255 -0.95 13.08 -5.59
C HIS A 255 -2.42 13.50 -5.64
N ALA A 256 -3.20 12.90 -4.74
CA ALA A 256 -4.65 12.87 -4.79
C ALA A 256 -5.29 14.27 -4.77
N PRO A 257 -6.11 14.61 -5.80
CA PRO A 257 -6.95 15.79 -5.79
C PRO A 257 -8.14 15.61 -4.84
N VAL A 258 -8.53 16.70 -4.18
CA VAL A 258 -9.75 16.83 -3.39
C VAL A 258 -10.56 17.97 -3.98
N ILE A 259 -11.67 17.69 -4.64
CA ILE A 259 -12.54 18.71 -5.23
C ILE A 259 -13.68 18.99 -4.24
N VAL A 260 -13.77 20.24 -3.78
CA VAL A 260 -14.84 20.71 -2.88
C VAL A 260 -15.67 21.74 -3.63
N ALA A 261 -16.84 21.33 -4.10
CA ALA A 261 -17.75 22.18 -4.89
C ALA A 261 -18.46 23.22 -4.02
N GLU A 262 -19.05 24.25 -4.65
CA GLU A 262 -19.75 25.36 -3.98
C GLU A 262 -20.91 24.93 -3.09
N ASP A 263 -21.49 23.75 -3.37
CA ASP A 263 -22.64 23.18 -2.66
C ASP A 263 -22.24 22.11 -1.62
N ALA A 264 -20.93 21.94 -1.39
CA ALA A 264 -20.41 20.94 -0.47
C ALA A 264 -20.70 21.30 1.00
N ASP A 265 -20.94 20.27 1.81
CA ASP A 265 -20.89 20.40 3.26
C ASP A 265 -19.42 20.51 3.71
N VAL A 266 -19.03 21.70 4.14
CA VAL A 266 -17.65 22.03 4.55
C VAL A 266 -17.22 21.20 5.76
N GLU A 267 -18.08 20.99 6.74
CA GLU A 267 -17.76 20.23 7.96
C GLU A 267 -17.52 18.74 7.61
N LEU A 268 -18.37 18.17 6.76
CA LEU A 268 -18.19 16.82 6.25
C LEU A 268 -16.86 16.70 5.46
N ALA A 269 -16.59 17.63 4.56
CA ALA A 269 -15.37 17.63 3.73
C ALA A 269 -14.10 17.72 4.61
N VAL A 270 -14.07 18.60 5.60
CA VAL A 270 -12.94 18.73 6.52
C VAL A 270 -12.80 17.48 7.41
N LYS A 271 -13.89 16.95 7.96
CA LYS A 271 -13.86 15.72 8.76
C LYS A 271 -13.32 14.53 7.96
N ALA A 272 -13.76 14.34 6.73
CA ALA A 272 -13.39 13.21 5.89
C ALA A 272 -11.98 13.38 5.29
N ALA A 273 -11.73 14.47 4.54
CA ALA A 273 -10.46 14.68 3.87
C ALA A 273 -9.36 15.18 4.82
N GLY A 274 -9.68 16.04 5.80
CA GLY A 274 -8.73 16.47 6.83
C GLY A 274 -8.27 15.31 7.71
N GLY A 275 -9.19 14.48 8.19
CA GLY A 275 -8.87 13.27 8.94
C GLY A 275 -8.00 12.30 8.13
N ALA A 276 -8.32 12.08 6.86
CA ALA A 276 -7.53 11.23 5.96
C ALA A 276 -6.15 11.84 5.66
N LYS A 277 -6.02 13.18 5.62
CA LYS A 277 -4.76 13.89 5.36
C LYS A 277 -3.73 13.64 6.45
N PHE A 278 -4.14 13.70 7.71
CA PHE A 278 -3.20 13.63 8.83
C PHE A 278 -3.01 12.21 9.39
N ARG A 279 -3.79 11.24 8.94
CA ARG A 279 -3.58 9.82 9.23
C ARG A 279 -2.17 9.42 8.82
N ASN A 280 -1.48 8.65 9.68
CA ASN A 280 -0.09 8.22 9.48
C ASN A 280 0.85 9.39 9.11
N ALA A 281 0.61 10.58 9.67
CA ALA A 281 1.33 11.81 9.35
C ALA A 281 1.34 12.13 7.83
N GLY A 282 0.27 11.81 7.10
CA GLY A 282 0.17 12.02 5.66
C GLY A 282 1.02 11.08 4.79
N GLN A 283 1.67 10.09 5.37
CA GLN A 283 2.53 9.11 4.69
C GLN A 283 1.70 7.97 4.08
N VAL A 284 0.76 8.33 3.24
CA VAL A 284 -0.23 7.43 2.64
C VAL A 284 -0.32 7.74 1.15
N CYS A 285 -0.17 6.73 0.29
CA CYS A 285 -0.22 6.90 -1.17
C CYS A 285 -1.57 7.46 -1.68
N ILE A 286 -2.65 7.21 -0.94
CA ILE A 286 -3.99 7.75 -1.21
C ILE A 286 -4.31 8.99 -0.36
N SER A 287 -3.33 9.61 0.32
CA SER A 287 -3.57 10.78 1.16
C SER A 287 -4.14 11.95 0.33
N PRO A 288 -5.20 12.64 0.79
CA PRO A 288 -5.60 13.93 0.24
C PRO A 288 -4.42 14.91 0.25
N THR A 289 -4.08 15.52 -0.88
CA THR A 289 -2.88 16.36 -0.98
C THR A 289 -3.16 17.71 -1.63
N ARG A 290 -3.86 17.73 -2.79
CA ARG A 290 -4.21 18.94 -3.53
C ARG A 290 -5.68 19.26 -3.31
N PHE A 291 -5.98 20.23 -2.46
CA PHE A 291 -7.34 20.65 -2.17
C PHE A 291 -7.75 21.76 -3.13
N LEU A 292 -8.65 21.42 -4.05
CA LEU A 292 -9.28 22.32 -5.02
C LEU A 292 -10.64 22.69 -4.45
N VAL A 293 -10.78 23.91 -3.95
CA VAL A 293 -11.97 24.37 -3.22
C VAL A 293 -12.62 25.51 -3.98
N HIS A 294 -13.93 25.47 -4.21
CA HIS A 294 -14.64 26.55 -4.88
C HIS A 294 -14.48 27.86 -4.11
N GLU A 295 -14.21 28.97 -4.82
CA GLU A 295 -13.84 30.28 -4.21
C GLU A 295 -14.91 30.78 -3.22
N SER A 296 -16.20 30.52 -3.49
CA SER A 296 -17.29 30.98 -2.60
C SER A 296 -17.23 30.40 -1.17
N ILE A 297 -16.64 29.22 -0.98
CA ILE A 297 -16.56 28.54 0.31
C ILE A 297 -15.11 28.34 0.79
N ARG A 298 -14.10 28.76 0.00
CA ARG A 298 -12.69 28.48 0.28
C ARG A 298 -12.24 29.03 1.65
N LYS A 299 -12.64 30.25 1.99
CA LYS A 299 -12.27 30.88 3.28
C LYS A 299 -12.78 30.06 4.47
N ASP A 300 -14.02 29.62 4.41
CA ASP A 300 -14.65 28.84 5.48
C ASP A 300 -14.00 27.45 5.57
N PHE A 301 -13.73 26.81 4.42
CA PHE A 301 -13.05 25.54 4.36
C PHE A 301 -11.62 25.62 4.94
N VAL A 302 -10.82 26.62 4.53
CA VAL A 302 -9.45 26.82 5.02
C VAL A 302 -9.47 27.08 6.53
N ALA A 303 -10.38 27.92 7.02
CA ALA A 303 -10.52 28.17 8.45
C ALA A 303 -10.88 26.90 9.25
N ALA A 304 -11.79 26.08 8.74
CA ALA A 304 -12.18 24.83 9.37
C ALA A 304 -11.04 23.78 9.34
N LEU A 305 -10.35 23.63 8.21
CA LEU A 305 -9.21 22.73 8.08
C LEU A 305 -8.02 23.15 8.96
N THR A 306 -7.78 24.46 9.09
CA THR A 306 -6.78 25.05 9.99
C THR A 306 -7.07 24.70 11.45
N ARG A 307 -8.33 24.91 11.91
CA ARG A 307 -8.74 24.51 13.26
C ARG A 307 -8.56 23.00 13.49
N HIS A 308 -8.92 22.18 12.49
CA HIS A 308 -8.74 20.73 12.57
C HIS A 308 -7.24 20.38 12.72
N ALA A 309 -6.37 20.93 11.89
CA ALA A 309 -4.92 20.68 11.98
C ALA A 309 -4.34 21.09 13.34
N GLN A 310 -4.72 22.25 13.86
CA GLN A 310 -4.27 22.78 15.17
C GLN A 310 -4.79 21.97 16.35
N SER A 311 -5.91 21.27 16.21
CA SER A 311 -6.50 20.47 17.29
C SER A 311 -5.81 19.11 17.48
N LEU A 312 -4.99 18.67 16.52
CA LEU A 312 -4.36 17.35 16.54
C LEU A 312 -3.24 17.27 17.59
N LYS A 313 -3.33 16.30 18.49
CA LYS A 313 -2.27 15.98 19.42
C LYS A 313 -1.18 15.18 18.74
N VAL A 314 -0.04 15.83 18.50
CA VAL A 314 1.17 15.20 17.91
C VAL A 314 2.06 14.65 19.01
N GLY A 315 2.54 13.42 18.89
CA GLY A 315 3.40 12.82 19.89
C GLY A 315 3.79 11.36 19.59
N ASP A 316 4.39 10.70 20.58
CA ASP A 316 4.69 9.26 20.50
C ASP A 316 3.37 8.48 20.29
N GLY A 317 3.38 7.59 19.29
CA GLY A 317 2.21 6.77 18.95
C GLY A 317 1.74 5.84 20.08
N LEU A 318 2.59 5.51 21.04
CA LEU A 318 2.25 4.72 22.22
C LEU A 318 1.66 5.58 23.37
N ALA A 319 1.81 6.91 23.33
CA ALA A 319 1.27 7.79 24.35
C ALA A 319 -0.25 7.96 24.18
N GLU A 320 -0.95 8.00 25.30
CA GLU A 320 -2.40 8.13 25.34
C GLU A 320 -2.86 9.44 24.67
N GLY A 321 -3.87 9.33 23.83
CA GLY A 321 -4.49 10.45 23.13
C GLY A 321 -3.68 11.00 21.97
N THR A 322 -2.55 10.41 21.57
CA THR A 322 -1.83 10.79 20.36
C THR A 322 -2.68 10.53 19.12
N GLN A 323 -2.83 11.54 18.26
CA GLN A 323 -3.64 11.51 17.05
C GLN A 323 -2.78 11.52 15.77
N MET A 324 -1.56 12.05 15.85
CA MET A 324 -0.59 11.99 14.77
C MET A 324 0.80 11.66 15.33
N GLY A 325 1.44 10.65 14.78
CA GLY A 325 2.80 10.23 15.11
C GLY A 325 3.87 11.01 14.33
N PRO A 326 5.17 10.60 14.45
CA PRO A 326 6.27 11.18 13.69
C PRO A 326 6.26 10.72 12.23
N LEU A 327 7.08 11.39 11.41
CA LEU A 327 7.52 10.87 10.12
C LEU A 327 8.47 9.68 10.32
N ALA A 328 8.44 8.72 9.42
CA ALA A 328 9.14 7.43 9.60
C ALA A 328 10.66 7.57 9.69
N ASN A 329 11.25 8.57 9.04
CA ASN A 329 12.70 8.74 9.03
C ASN A 329 13.11 10.21 8.80
N PRO A 330 14.38 10.60 9.11
CA PRO A 330 14.86 11.98 8.96
C PRO A 330 14.78 12.53 7.54
N ARG A 331 14.91 11.67 6.52
CA ARG A 331 14.80 12.09 5.10
C ARG A 331 13.44 12.69 4.80
N ARG A 332 12.37 12.17 5.42
CA ARG A 332 11.01 12.70 5.25
C ARG A 332 10.86 14.07 5.91
N VAL A 333 11.50 14.29 7.08
CA VAL A 333 11.50 15.60 7.74
C VAL A 333 12.16 16.64 6.83
N SER A 334 13.34 16.35 6.29
CA SER A 334 14.06 17.24 5.37
C SER A 334 13.23 17.54 4.12
N ALA A 335 12.62 16.51 3.50
CA ALA A 335 11.78 16.69 2.32
C ALA A 335 10.57 17.59 2.59
N MET A 336 9.94 17.51 3.78
CA MET A 336 8.86 18.42 4.15
C MET A 336 9.35 19.86 4.31
N ALA A 337 10.49 20.06 4.98
CA ALA A 337 11.06 21.39 5.15
C ALA A 337 11.39 22.05 3.78
N ASP A 338 11.97 21.29 2.86
CA ASP A 338 12.28 21.76 1.50
C ASP A 338 11.02 22.16 0.71
N LEU A 339 9.97 21.33 0.77
CA LEU A 339 8.69 21.62 0.11
C LEU A 339 8.00 22.85 0.73
N MET A 340 8.08 23.01 2.05
CA MET A 340 7.55 24.19 2.74
C MET A 340 8.28 25.46 2.33
N GLN A 341 9.60 25.44 2.28
CA GLN A 341 10.42 26.56 1.87
C GLN A 341 10.08 27.01 0.43
N ASP A 342 9.96 26.03 -0.47
CA ASP A 342 9.56 26.30 -1.86
C ASP A 342 8.16 26.91 -1.93
N ALA A 343 7.18 26.34 -1.23
CA ALA A 343 5.80 26.82 -1.25
C ALA A 343 5.67 28.26 -0.77
N VAL A 344 6.30 28.60 0.36
CA VAL A 344 6.30 29.97 0.92
C VAL A 344 7.01 30.93 -0.02
N LYS A 345 8.17 30.54 -0.56
CA LYS A 345 8.91 31.38 -1.55
C LYS A 345 8.08 31.68 -2.80
N ASN A 346 7.22 30.75 -3.21
CA ASN A 346 6.30 30.93 -4.34
C ASN A 346 5.00 31.67 -3.97
N GLY A 347 4.79 32.08 -2.72
CA GLY A 347 3.66 32.89 -2.30
C GLY A 347 2.51 32.14 -1.62
N ALA A 348 2.67 30.87 -1.29
CA ALA A 348 1.70 30.12 -0.48
C ALA A 348 1.62 30.71 0.95
N GLN A 349 0.41 30.74 1.52
CA GLN A 349 0.15 31.26 2.84
C GLN A 349 0.04 30.09 3.85
N VAL A 350 0.88 30.09 4.88
CA VAL A 350 0.83 29.10 5.95
C VAL A 350 -0.27 29.53 6.94
N THR A 351 -1.34 28.74 7.06
CA THR A 351 -2.43 29.00 8.03
C THR A 351 -2.33 28.15 9.29
N ALA A 352 -1.64 26.99 9.20
CA ALA A 352 -1.29 26.16 10.35
C ALA A 352 0.04 25.45 10.10
N GLY A 353 0.81 25.21 11.16
CA GLY A 353 2.02 24.39 11.13
C GLY A 353 3.16 24.97 10.30
N GLY A 354 3.80 24.12 9.52
CA GLY A 354 4.86 24.49 8.58
C GLY A 354 6.27 24.11 9.01
N GLU A 355 6.44 23.64 10.25
CA GLU A 355 7.77 23.45 10.83
C GLU A 355 7.95 22.07 11.46
N ARG A 356 9.21 21.66 11.57
CA ARG A 356 9.59 20.53 12.40
C ARG A 356 9.31 20.87 13.88
N ILE A 357 8.75 19.91 14.60
CA ILE A 357 8.65 20.01 16.06
C ILE A 357 10.03 19.65 16.61
N GLY A 358 10.63 20.57 17.38
CA GLY A 358 11.98 20.41 17.93
C GLY A 358 12.14 19.26 18.92
N GLY A 359 13.39 18.89 19.20
CA GLY A 359 13.73 17.80 20.13
C GLY A 359 14.06 16.48 19.45
N GLU A 360 13.93 15.37 20.19
CA GLU A 360 14.13 14.00 19.68
C GLU A 360 12.99 13.59 18.73
N GLY A 361 13.28 12.67 17.81
CA GLY A 361 12.31 12.10 16.87
C GLY A 361 12.07 12.94 15.62
N ASN A 362 11.21 12.38 14.75
CA ASN A 362 10.96 12.88 13.40
C ASN A 362 9.63 13.62 13.29
N TYR A 363 9.29 14.46 14.27
CA TYR A 363 8.00 15.14 14.31
C TYR A 363 7.93 16.35 13.40
N PHE A 364 6.81 16.49 12.71
CA PHE A 364 6.49 17.64 11.86
C PHE A 364 5.06 18.11 12.16
N GLN A 365 4.80 19.40 12.13
CA GLN A 365 3.49 19.96 12.44
C GLN A 365 2.45 19.59 11.39
N PRO A 366 1.20 19.26 11.77
CA PRO A 366 0.08 19.25 10.84
C PRO A 366 -0.04 20.61 10.17
N THR A 367 0.06 20.63 8.83
CA THR A 367 0.28 21.87 8.07
C THR A 367 -0.83 22.11 7.08
N VAL A 368 -1.29 23.35 7.01
CA VAL A 368 -2.26 23.83 6.00
C VAL A 368 -1.68 25.02 5.28
N LEU A 369 -1.64 24.93 3.95
CA LEU A 369 -1.24 26.00 3.05
C LEU A 369 -2.45 26.48 2.26
N ASP A 370 -2.68 27.79 2.21
CA ASP A 370 -3.67 28.42 1.36
C ASP A 370 -3.02 29.18 0.19
N ASN A 371 -3.80 29.45 -0.85
CA ASN A 371 -3.35 30.15 -2.06
C ASN A 371 -2.08 29.55 -2.70
N VAL A 372 -1.97 28.23 -2.69
CA VAL A 372 -0.80 27.57 -3.25
C VAL A 372 -0.76 27.73 -4.77
N PRO A 373 0.29 28.37 -5.33
CA PRO A 373 0.40 28.53 -6.78
C PRO A 373 0.67 27.19 -7.48
N LEU A 374 0.19 27.06 -8.72
CA LEU A 374 0.43 25.86 -9.53
C LEU A 374 1.92 25.59 -9.81
N SER A 375 2.77 26.63 -9.70
CA SER A 375 4.23 26.50 -9.86
C SER A 375 4.96 25.94 -8.65
N ALA A 376 4.33 25.95 -7.47
CA ALA A 376 4.96 25.43 -6.26
C ALA A 376 5.17 23.90 -6.34
N ARG A 377 6.34 23.43 -5.93
CA ARG A 377 6.68 21.99 -5.98
C ARG A 377 5.65 21.13 -5.24
N ILE A 378 5.15 21.60 -4.11
CA ILE A 378 4.17 20.85 -3.30
C ILE A 378 2.83 20.61 -4.03
N PHE A 379 2.54 21.33 -5.11
CA PHE A 379 1.35 21.12 -5.94
C PHE A 379 1.63 20.20 -7.13
N ASN A 380 2.90 19.81 -7.36
CA ASN A 380 3.37 19.01 -8.49
C ASN A 380 4.07 17.72 -8.08
N GLU A 381 4.64 17.65 -6.87
CA GLU A 381 5.36 16.51 -6.33
C GLU A 381 4.58 15.90 -5.16
N GLU A 382 4.52 14.58 -5.07
CA GLU A 382 3.88 13.88 -3.95
C GLU A 382 4.58 14.24 -2.62
N PRO A 383 3.92 14.96 -1.69
CA PRO A 383 4.58 15.40 -0.46
C PRO A 383 4.88 14.25 0.51
N PHE A 384 4.03 13.23 0.55
CA PHE A 384 4.12 12.08 1.46
C PHE A 384 4.40 12.49 2.90
N GLY A 385 3.61 13.47 3.39
CA GLY A 385 3.74 14.09 4.70
C GLY A 385 2.50 14.89 5.10
N PRO A 386 2.50 15.52 6.31
CA PRO A 386 1.31 16.10 6.93
C PRO A 386 1.01 17.54 6.42
N VAL A 387 1.03 17.75 5.10
CA VAL A 387 0.79 19.06 4.49
C VAL A 387 -0.40 18.99 3.54
N ALA A 388 -1.41 19.83 3.79
CA ALA A 388 -2.57 20.05 2.93
C ALA A 388 -2.34 21.33 2.12
N ALA A 389 -2.31 21.22 0.80
CA ALA A 389 -2.12 22.34 -0.12
C ALA A 389 -3.47 22.75 -0.72
N VAL A 390 -3.95 23.97 -0.40
CA VAL A 390 -5.27 24.46 -0.82
C VAL A 390 -5.13 25.52 -1.92
N ARG A 391 -5.98 25.40 -2.93
CA ARG A 391 -6.13 26.36 -4.01
C ARG A 391 -7.60 26.53 -4.38
N GLY A 392 -7.99 27.75 -4.73
CA GLY A 392 -9.33 28.10 -5.21
C GLY A 392 -9.56 27.75 -6.67
N PHE A 393 -10.82 27.50 -7.03
CA PHE A 393 -11.32 27.46 -8.42
C PHE A 393 -12.69 28.12 -8.51
N GLU A 394 -13.10 28.55 -9.72
CA GLU A 394 -14.41 29.17 -9.98
C GLU A 394 -15.34 28.25 -10.77
N LYS A 395 -14.81 27.41 -11.67
CA LYS A 395 -15.60 26.50 -12.51
C LYS A 395 -15.20 25.05 -12.24
N ILE A 396 -16.18 24.17 -12.13
CA ILE A 396 -15.93 22.75 -11.86
C ILE A 396 -15.04 22.09 -12.93
N GLU A 397 -15.11 22.58 -14.18
CA GLU A 397 -14.28 22.12 -15.29
C GLU A 397 -12.80 22.44 -15.05
N ASP A 398 -12.47 23.60 -14.45
CA ASP A 398 -11.09 23.96 -14.11
C ASP A 398 -10.54 23.05 -12.99
N ALA A 399 -11.39 22.73 -12.01
CA ALA A 399 -11.03 21.76 -10.96
C ALA A 399 -10.76 20.36 -11.53
N ILE A 400 -11.58 19.89 -12.47
CA ILE A 400 -11.38 18.62 -13.16
C ILE A 400 -10.08 18.63 -13.98
N ALA A 401 -9.85 19.71 -14.74
CA ALA A 401 -8.63 19.86 -15.52
C ALA A 401 -7.37 19.82 -14.63
N GLU A 402 -7.39 20.55 -13.49
CA GLU A 402 -6.28 20.53 -12.54
C GLU A 402 -6.14 19.16 -11.84
N ALA A 403 -7.24 18.51 -11.50
CA ALA A 403 -7.21 17.17 -10.91
C ALA A 403 -6.46 16.17 -11.80
N ASN A 404 -6.67 16.25 -13.11
CA ASN A 404 -6.11 15.35 -14.13
C ASN A 404 -4.75 15.79 -14.69
N ARG A 405 -4.27 17.01 -14.37
CA ARG A 405 -3.07 17.62 -14.97
C ARG A 405 -1.79 16.80 -14.73
N LEU A 406 -1.65 16.24 -13.54
CA LEU A 406 -0.45 15.51 -13.18
C LEU A 406 -0.44 14.08 -13.76
N PRO A 407 0.75 13.47 -13.89
CA PRO A 407 0.87 12.09 -14.38
C PRO A 407 0.38 11.04 -13.38
N TYR A 408 -0.09 11.45 -12.21
CA TYR A 408 -0.63 10.57 -11.19
C TYR A 408 -2.13 10.34 -11.38
N GLY A 409 -2.61 9.16 -10.96
CA GLY A 409 -4.02 8.79 -11.01
C GLY A 409 -4.36 7.65 -10.03
N LEU A 410 -3.88 7.72 -8.77
CA LEU A 410 -4.16 6.65 -7.79
C LEU A 410 -5.51 6.86 -7.11
N ALA A 411 -5.68 7.98 -6.43
CA ALA A 411 -6.86 8.28 -5.63
C ALA A 411 -7.33 9.72 -5.87
N GLY A 412 -8.63 9.96 -5.66
CA GLY A 412 -9.25 11.28 -5.67
C GLY A 412 -10.44 11.34 -4.71
N TYR A 413 -10.81 12.56 -4.34
CA TYR A 413 -11.92 12.83 -3.44
C TYR A 413 -12.79 13.94 -4.02
N ALA A 414 -14.09 13.87 -3.77
CA ALA A 414 -15.01 14.92 -4.16
C ALA A 414 -16.08 15.14 -3.09
N PHE A 415 -16.47 16.39 -2.91
CA PHE A 415 -17.53 16.78 -1.97
C PHE A 415 -18.51 17.70 -2.69
N THR A 416 -19.78 17.29 -2.78
CA THR A 416 -20.88 17.99 -3.43
C THR A 416 -22.21 17.41 -2.99
N SER A 417 -23.24 18.24 -2.87
CA SER A 417 -24.63 17.79 -2.70
C SER A 417 -25.35 17.58 -4.05
N SER A 418 -24.72 17.98 -5.18
CA SER A 418 -25.29 17.86 -6.51
C SER A 418 -25.06 16.46 -7.11
N LEU A 419 -26.15 15.74 -7.39
CA LEU A 419 -26.07 14.47 -8.11
C LEU A 419 -25.45 14.65 -9.51
N LYS A 420 -25.69 15.81 -10.16
CA LYS A 420 -25.09 16.14 -11.45
C LYS A 420 -23.55 16.22 -11.34
N TYR A 421 -23.03 16.90 -10.32
CA TYR A 421 -21.58 16.98 -10.11
C TYR A 421 -20.99 15.64 -9.69
N ALA A 422 -21.64 14.89 -8.82
CA ALA A 422 -21.21 13.56 -8.45
C ALA A 422 -21.06 12.64 -9.67
N HIS A 423 -22.04 12.68 -10.57
CA HIS A 423 -21.98 11.92 -11.84
C HIS A 423 -20.86 12.44 -12.77
N LEU A 424 -20.76 13.76 -12.97
CA LEU A 424 -19.72 14.35 -13.80
C LEU A 424 -18.31 13.99 -13.30
N LEU A 425 -18.07 14.12 -11.99
CA LEU A 425 -16.77 13.86 -11.36
C LEU A 425 -16.42 12.36 -11.45
N SER A 426 -17.40 11.47 -11.26
CA SER A 426 -17.18 10.03 -11.40
C SER A 426 -16.77 9.60 -12.81
N GLN A 427 -17.14 10.36 -13.84
CA GLN A 427 -16.78 10.07 -15.23
C GLN A 427 -15.51 10.78 -15.71
N ARG A 428 -15.14 11.92 -15.09
CA ARG A 428 -14.11 12.81 -15.64
C ARG A 428 -12.83 12.88 -14.83
N VAL A 429 -12.86 12.51 -13.54
CA VAL A 429 -11.63 12.48 -12.73
C VAL A 429 -10.88 11.18 -12.99
N GLU A 430 -9.64 11.30 -13.48
CA GLU A 430 -8.81 10.18 -13.96
C GLU A 430 -8.00 9.58 -12.81
N VAL A 431 -8.67 8.83 -11.95
CA VAL A 431 -8.07 8.12 -10.82
C VAL A 431 -8.59 6.68 -10.75
N GLY A 432 -7.78 5.78 -10.20
CA GLY A 432 -8.19 4.39 -9.99
C GLY A 432 -9.24 4.24 -8.88
N MET A 433 -9.24 5.15 -7.90
CA MET A 433 -10.18 5.15 -6.77
C MET A 433 -10.72 6.57 -6.53
N LEU A 434 -12.03 6.74 -6.54
CA LEU A 434 -12.69 8.02 -6.26
C LEU A 434 -13.70 7.86 -5.12
N TRP A 435 -13.56 8.66 -4.07
CA TRP A 435 -14.52 8.74 -2.97
C TRP A 435 -15.30 10.04 -3.01
N ILE A 436 -16.62 9.95 -3.05
CA ILE A 436 -17.53 11.10 -3.07
C ILE A 436 -18.28 11.18 -1.74
N ASN A 437 -18.18 12.32 -1.05
CA ASN A 437 -18.79 12.62 0.23
C ASN A 437 -18.43 11.64 1.37
N GLN A 438 -17.26 11.04 1.30
CA GLN A 438 -16.79 10.09 2.33
C GLN A 438 -15.26 10.08 2.43
N PRO A 439 -14.69 9.59 3.55
CA PRO A 439 -13.25 9.35 3.66
C PRO A 439 -12.83 8.17 2.77
N ALA A 440 -11.51 8.01 2.57
CA ALA A 440 -10.98 6.81 1.95
C ALA A 440 -11.32 5.56 2.78
N THR A 441 -12.04 4.63 2.17
CA THR A 441 -12.44 3.35 2.76
C THR A 441 -12.02 2.19 1.83
N PRO A 442 -10.71 1.94 1.67
CA PRO A 442 -10.26 0.82 0.85
C PRO A 442 -10.67 -0.49 1.51
N SER A 443 -11.45 -1.30 0.81
CA SER A 443 -11.85 -2.63 1.24
C SER A 443 -11.14 -3.71 0.40
N ALA A 444 -11.20 -4.96 0.84
CA ALA A 444 -10.60 -6.07 0.11
C ALA A 444 -11.38 -6.43 -1.17
N GLU A 445 -12.69 -6.13 -1.18
CA GLU A 445 -13.63 -6.44 -2.26
C GLU A 445 -13.50 -5.53 -3.48
N LEU A 446 -12.95 -4.33 -3.30
CA LEU A 446 -12.82 -3.34 -4.34
C LEU A 446 -11.42 -3.33 -4.94
N PRO A 447 -11.28 -3.04 -6.25
CA PRO A 447 -9.98 -2.85 -6.86
C PRO A 447 -9.19 -1.75 -6.12
N PHE A 448 -7.95 -2.05 -5.81
CA PHE A 448 -6.98 -1.08 -5.30
C PHE A 448 -5.86 -0.95 -6.34
N GLY A 449 -5.83 0.16 -7.06
CA GLY A 449 -4.88 0.35 -8.14
C GLY A 449 -4.93 1.74 -8.75
N GLY A 450 -3.82 2.14 -9.38
CA GLY A 450 -3.66 3.43 -10.01
C GLY A 450 -3.81 3.40 -11.53
N LEU A 451 -3.99 4.60 -12.09
CA LEU A 451 -3.91 4.89 -13.52
C LEU A 451 -2.63 5.70 -13.80
N LYS A 452 -2.27 5.84 -15.06
CA LYS A 452 -1.10 6.63 -15.51
C LYS A 452 0.19 6.18 -14.79
N ASP A 453 0.98 7.13 -14.30
CA ASP A 453 2.24 6.88 -13.58
C ASP A 453 2.05 6.38 -12.13
N SER A 454 0.81 6.28 -11.66
CA SER A 454 0.50 5.62 -10.38
C SER A 454 0.47 4.10 -10.48
N GLY A 455 0.70 3.54 -11.67
CA GLY A 455 0.91 2.12 -11.87
C GLY A 455 -0.18 1.43 -12.67
N TYR A 456 -0.22 0.11 -12.58
CA TYR A 456 -1.18 -0.74 -13.27
C TYR A 456 -1.34 -2.11 -12.60
N GLY A 457 -2.48 -2.73 -12.81
CA GLY A 457 -2.95 -3.89 -12.07
C GLY A 457 -3.78 -3.48 -10.86
N SER A 458 -4.14 -4.44 -10.03
CA SER A 458 -4.92 -4.21 -8.81
C SER A 458 -4.41 -5.09 -7.67
N GLU A 459 -4.51 -4.59 -6.45
CA GLU A 459 -4.21 -5.30 -5.18
C GLU A 459 -5.46 -5.48 -4.31
N GLY A 460 -6.65 -5.33 -4.87
CA GLY A 460 -7.95 -5.60 -4.26
C GLY A 460 -8.92 -6.11 -5.31
N GLY A 461 -10.07 -6.59 -4.87
CA GLY A 461 -11.07 -7.18 -5.73
C GLY A 461 -10.66 -8.51 -6.37
N PRO A 462 -11.55 -9.13 -7.16
CA PRO A 462 -11.24 -10.32 -7.95
C PRO A 462 -10.09 -10.09 -8.94
N GLU A 463 -9.88 -8.85 -9.38
CA GLU A 463 -8.83 -8.43 -10.30
C GLU A 463 -7.42 -8.75 -9.76
N ALA A 464 -7.25 -8.69 -8.44
CA ALA A 464 -5.98 -9.03 -7.81
C ALA A 464 -5.64 -10.52 -7.97
N ILE A 465 -6.62 -11.41 -7.85
CA ILE A 465 -6.45 -12.86 -8.09
C ILE A 465 -6.19 -13.14 -9.57
N GLU A 466 -6.95 -12.53 -10.47
CA GLU A 466 -6.76 -12.70 -11.92
C GLU A 466 -5.33 -12.38 -12.37
N ALA A 467 -4.71 -11.39 -11.74
CA ALA A 467 -3.31 -11.05 -12.01
C ALA A 467 -2.31 -12.17 -11.63
N HIS A 468 -2.72 -13.16 -10.83
CA HIS A 468 -1.91 -14.30 -10.39
C HIS A 468 -2.24 -15.61 -11.13
N LEU A 469 -3.09 -15.54 -12.17
CA LEU A 469 -3.56 -16.70 -12.91
C LEU A 469 -3.12 -16.69 -14.38
N ASN A 470 -2.73 -17.85 -14.89
CA ASN A 470 -2.61 -18.11 -16.32
C ASN A 470 -3.96 -18.62 -16.86
N THR A 471 -4.37 -18.11 -18.01
CA THR A 471 -5.51 -18.66 -18.74
C THR A 471 -4.99 -19.61 -19.81
N ARG A 472 -5.43 -20.86 -19.78
CA ARG A 472 -4.97 -21.92 -20.70
C ARG A 472 -6.17 -22.59 -21.39
N SER A 473 -6.05 -22.87 -22.68
CA SER A 473 -7.05 -23.65 -23.43
C SER A 473 -6.60 -25.10 -23.57
N VAL A 474 -7.55 -26.03 -23.40
CA VAL A 474 -7.34 -27.47 -23.58
C VAL A 474 -8.47 -27.99 -24.49
N SER A 475 -8.10 -28.66 -25.57
CA SER A 475 -9.05 -29.35 -26.46
C SER A 475 -8.89 -30.86 -26.32
N ILE A 476 -9.99 -31.54 -26.05
CA ILE A 476 -10.03 -33.00 -25.87
C ILE A 476 -10.96 -33.58 -26.92
N THR A 477 -10.47 -34.52 -27.71
CA THR A 477 -11.28 -35.31 -28.66
C THR A 477 -11.44 -36.70 -28.07
N ASN A 478 -12.66 -37.21 -28.07
CA ASN A 478 -12.89 -38.63 -27.76
C ASN A 478 -12.29 -39.47 -28.90
N VAL A 479 -11.37 -40.34 -28.57
CA VAL A 479 -10.77 -41.30 -29.50
C VAL A 479 -11.64 -42.55 -29.56
#